data_26b5d71e6211f21f39590d6413f88e19
#
_entry.id   26b5d71e6211f21f39590d6413f88e19
#
_cell.length_a   1.000
_cell.length_b   1.000
_cell.length_c   1.000
_cell.angle_alpha   90.00
_cell.angle_beta   90.00
_cell.angle_gamma   90.00
#
_symmetry.space_group_name_H-M   'P 1'
#
loop_
_entity.id
_entity.type
_entity.pdbx_description
1 polymer ?
#
loop_
_entity_poly.entity_id
_entity_poly.type
_entity_poly.pdbx_seq_one_letter_code
_entity_poly.pdbx_strand_id
1 'polypeptide(L)'
;MSIDRWEIDSSRSGIRFAVRHLVLSKTRGRFSRWSGTVTVPDGDFKRATVDAVIDASSIDTGVVRRDQHLRSSDYFDVTRYPQITFTARHVSADPEGRLRVVGALTIKGVTREVTLAVVPNGRTLEPWGKQRVGFSAKTSIDRREFGFTGNPALDTGGVVIGERIDVEIEVDAVRQPAVRAA
;
A
#
# COMPACT_ATOMS: atom_id res chain seq x y z
N MET A 1 -20.23 -9.89 -20.30
CA MET A 1 -19.45 -9.25 -19.21
C MET A 1 -17.98 -9.56 -19.41
N SER A 2 -17.17 -8.55 -19.64
CA SER A 2 -15.73 -8.70 -19.73
C SER A 2 -15.10 -8.42 -18.36
N ILE A 3 -14.02 -9.10 -18.03
CA ILE A 3 -13.25 -8.84 -16.82
C ILE A 3 -11.82 -8.58 -17.25
N ASP A 4 -11.38 -7.35 -17.07
CA ASP A 4 -9.99 -6.98 -17.26
C ASP A 4 -9.22 -7.16 -15.98
N ARG A 5 -8.09 -7.81 -16.09
CA ARG A 5 -7.14 -7.99 -15.00
C ARG A 5 -5.89 -7.17 -15.27
N TRP A 6 -5.50 -6.37 -14.29
CA TRP A 6 -4.30 -5.57 -14.32
C TRP A 6 -3.37 -6.00 -13.21
N GLU A 7 -2.14 -6.33 -13.54
CA GLU A 7 -1.12 -6.65 -12.53
C GLU A 7 -0.20 -5.46 -12.31
N ILE A 8 0.05 -5.18 -11.04
CA ILE A 8 0.95 -4.11 -10.63
C ILE A 8 2.37 -4.51 -10.99
N ASP A 9 3.04 -3.66 -11.75
CA ASP A 9 4.46 -3.79 -12.09
C ASP A 9 5.30 -3.27 -10.93
N SER A 10 5.81 -4.18 -10.10
CA SER A 10 6.58 -3.82 -8.90
C SER A 10 7.89 -3.09 -9.21
N SER A 11 8.43 -3.24 -10.43
CA SER A 11 9.64 -2.52 -10.86
C SER A 11 9.40 -1.03 -11.12
N ARG A 12 8.14 -0.64 -11.34
CA ARG A 12 7.71 0.75 -11.63
C ARG A 12 6.72 1.29 -10.62
N SER A 13 6.49 0.56 -9.56
CA SER A 13 5.54 0.91 -8.51
C SER A 13 6.24 0.97 -7.16
N GLY A 14 5.69 1.70 -6.21
CA GLY A 14 6.30 1.81 -4.89
C GLY A 14 5.30 2.11 -3.80
N ILE A 15 5.59 1.58 -2.61
CA ILE A 15 4.90 1.90 -1.36
C ILE A 15 5.90 2.60 -0.44
N ARG A 16 5.60 3.83 -0.08
CA ARG A 16 6.41 4.65 0.84
C ARG A 16 5.57 5.11 2.01
N PHE A 17 6.21 5.25 3.14
CA PHE A 17 5.58 5.78 4.33
C PHE A 17 6.49 6.76 5.07
N ALA A 18 5.89 7.62 5.88
CA ALA A 18 6.59 8.55 6.73
C ALA A 18 5.93 8.63 8.11
N VAL A 19 6.77 8.69 9.13
CA VAL A 19 6.38 8.85 10.54
C VAL A 19 7.09 10.07 11.09
N ARG A 20 6.40 10.93 11.82
CA ARG A 20 7.02 12.09 12.46
C ARG A 20 7.80 11.67 13.71
N HIS A 21 8.97 12.23 13.87
CA HIS A 21 9.79 12.19 15.07
C HIS A 21 9.81 13.57 15.72
N LEU A 22 9.37 13.69 16.97
CA LEU A 22 9.47 14.92 17.78
C LEU A 22 9.04 16.22 17.08
N VAL A 23 8.05 16.17 16.18
CA VAL A 23 7.62 17.35 15.41
C VAL A 23 8.69 17.92 14.45
N LEU A 24 9.96 17.59 14.63
CA LEU A 24 11.10 18.20 13.93
C LEU A 24 11.58 17.42 12.71
N SER A 25 11.42 16.11 12.68
CA SER A 25 11.89 15.26 11.59
C SER A 25 10.90 14.18 11.22
N LYS A 26 11.06 13.62 10.02
CA LYS A 26 10.31 12.46 9.55
C LYS A 26 11.23 11.30 9.32
N THR A 27 10.89 10.12 9.85
CA THR A 27 11.46 8.86 9.40
C THR A 27 10.67 8.37 8.22
N ARG A 28 11.37 8.13 7.11
CA ARG A 28 10.78 7.61 5.87
C ARG A 28 11.20 6.16 5.68
N GLY A 29 10.31 5.39 5.09
CA GLY A 29 10.58 4.01 4.74
C GLY A 29 9.77 3.57 3.54
N ARG A 30 10.04 2.35 3.12
CA ARG A 30 9.36 1.69 2.01
C ARG A 30 9.22 0.20 2.28
N PHE A 31 8.34 -0.44 1.53
CA PHE A 31 8.31 -1.90 1.38
C PHE A 31 8.80 -2.23 -0.03
N SER A 32 9.88 -2.99 -0.13
CA SER A 32 10.53 -3.27 -1.42
C SER A 32 9.94 -4.47 -2.18
N ARG A 33 9.20 -5.34 -1.50
CA ARG A 33 8.56 -6.51 -2.12
C ARG A 33 7.07 -6.54 -1.83
N TRP A 34 6.30 -6.43 -2.89
CA TRP A 34 4.85 -6.50 -2.86
C TRP A 34 4.30 -6.81 -4.24
N SER A 35 3.08 -7.26 -4.28
CA SER A 35 2.35 -7.53 -5.51
C SER A 35 0.91 -7.09 -5.37
N GLY A 36 0.24 -6.90 -6.49
CA GLY A 36 -1.16 -6.56 -6.46
C GLY A 36 -1.84 -6.77 -7.81
N THR A 37 -3.13 -6.95 -7.74
CA THR A 37 -4.01 -7.13 -8.90
C THR A 37 -5.18 -6.18 -8.78
N VAL A 38 -5.50 -5.51 -9.87
CA VAL A 38 -6.72 -4.72 -10.03
C VAL A 38 -7.61 -5.44 -11.04
N THR A 39 -8.81 -5.77 -10.63
CA THR A 39 -9.80 -6.45 -11.47
C THR A 39 -10.88 -5.44 -11.85
N VAL A 40 -11.11 -5.25 -13.14
CA VAL A 40 -11.96 -4.19 -13.67
C VAL A 40 -13.06 -4.80 -14.55
N PRO A 41 -14.31 -4.88 -14.05
CA PRO A 41 -15.44 -5.33 -14.88
C PRO A 41 -15.77 -4.31 -15.98
N ASP A 42 -15.92 -4.80 -17.19
CA ASP A 42 -16.36 -4.01 -18.38
C ASP A 42 -15.58 -2.71 -18.61
N GLY A 43 -14.31 -2.67 -18.16
CA GLY A 43 -13.45 -1.48 -18.29
C GLY A 43 -13.81 -0.34 -17.34
N ASP A 44 -14.75 -0.54 -16.43
CA ASP A 44 -15.19 0.49 -15.48
C ASP A 44 -14.41 0.42 -14.16
N PHE A 45 -13.46 1.33 -13.98
CA PHE A 45 -12.65 1.42 -12.76
C PHE A 45 -13.46 1.78 -11.49
N LYS A 46 -14.65 2.32 -11.62
CA LYS A 46 -15.55 2.53 -10.46
C LYS A 46 -16.06 1.23 -9.87
N ARG A 47 -16.01 0.15 -10.65
CA ARG A 47 -16.38 -1.20 -10.23
C ARG A 47 -15.16 -2.08 -9.94
N ALA A 48 -13.98 -1.50 -9.93
CA ALA A 48 -12.75 -2.23 -9.72
C ALA A 48 -12.66 -2.84 -8.31
N THR A 49 -11.98 -3.95 -8.24
CA THR A 49 -11.53 -4.54 -6.97
C THR A 49 -10.02 -4.59 -6.95
N VAL A 50 -9.43 -4.49 -5.76
CA VAL A 50 -7.99 -4.49 -5.56
C VAL A 50 -7.61 -5.55 -4.54
N ASP A 51 -6.61 -6.35 -4.88
CA ASP A 51 -5.98 -7.30 -3.96
C ASP A 51 -4.48 -7.07 -3.98
N ALA A 52 -3.89 -6.74 -2.83
CA ALA A 52 -2.47 -6.51 -2.70
C ALA A 52 -1.90 -7.30 -1.53
N VAL A 53 -0.70 -7.82 -1.71
CA VAL A 53 0.07 -8.54 -0.70
C VAL A 53 1.46 -7.92 -0.61
N ILE A 54 1.83 -7.52 0.61
CA ILE A 54 3.11 -6.90 0.90
C ILE A 54 3.91 -7.84 1.80
N ASP A 55 5.14 -8.12 1.42
CA ASP A 55 6.07 -8.82 2.29
C ASP A 55 6.51 -7.89 3.44
N ALA A 56 6.04 -8.17 4.65
CA ALA A 56 6.33 -7.34 5.81
C ALA A 56 7.83 -7.28 6.12
N SER A 57 8.58 -8.34 5.81
CA SER A 57 10.03 -8.38 6.01
C SER A 57 10.81 -7.45 5.07
N SER A 58 10.17 -6.97 4.00
CA SER A 58 10.78 -6.07 3.03
C SER A 58 10.81 -4.59 3.47
N ILE A 59 10.44 -4.31 4.70
CA ILE A 59 10.52 -2.95 5.26
C ILE A 59 11.96 -2.45 5.23
N ASP A 60 12.14 -1.24 4.74
CA ASP A 60 13.44 -0.59 4.58
C ASP A 60 13.30 0.90 4.93
N THR A 61 13.95 1.30 6.03
CA THR A 61 14.03 2.70 6.47
C THR A 61 15.42 3.29 6.30
N GLY A 62 16.33 2.55 5.65
CA GLY A 62 17.71 2.97 5.40
C GLY A 62 18.67 2.78 6.57
N VAL A 63 18.22 2.24 7.70
CA VAL A 63 19.04 1.93 8.88
C VAL A 63 18.84 0.47 9.26
N VAL A 64 19.86 -0.35 9.05
CA VAL A 64 19.81 -1.81 9.21
C VAL A 64 19.33 -2.21 10.61
N ARG A 65 19.88 -1.63 11.66
CA ARG A 65 19.51 -1.94 13.06
C ARG A 65 18.05 -1.60 13.34
N ARG A 66 17.56 -0.48 12.83
CA ARG A 66 16.15 -0.10 12.96
C ARG A 66 15.25 -1.06 12.21
N ASP A 67 15.61 -1.45 11.01
CA ASP A 67 14.83 -2.38 10.20
C ASP A 67 14.76 -3.76 10.82
N GLN A 68 15.84 -4.24 11.43
CA GLN A 68 15.83 -5.48 12.21
C GLN A 68 14.87 -5.41 13.40
N HIS A 69 14.85 -4.29 14.12
CA HIS A 69 13.93 -4.07 15.24
C HIS A 69 12.47 -3.99 14.77
N LEU A 70 12.21 -3.32 13.65
CA LEU A 70 10.87 -3.27 13.05
C LEU A 70 10.35 -4.64 12.64
N ARG A 71 11.21 -5.55 12.20
CA ARG A 71 10.83 -6.93 11.86
C ARG A 71 10.59 -7.81 13.08
N SER A 72 11.08 -7.42 14.24
CA SER A 72 10.97 -8.21 15.46
C SER A 72 9.56 -8.26 16.02
N SER A 73 9.36 -9.10 17.04
CA SER A 73 8.08 -9.23 17.76
C SER A 73 7.60 -7.95 18.44
N ASP A 74 8.50 -6.98 18.66
CA ASP A 74 8.14 -5.68 19.20
C ASP A 74 7.30 -4.83 18.24
N TYR A 75 7.39 -5.11 16.93
CA TYR A 75 6.69 -4.37 15.87
C TYR A 75 5.94 -5.30 14.93
N PHE A 76 6.44 -5.50 13.71
CA PHE A 76 5.71 -6.26 12.68
C PHE A 76 5.64 -7.76 12.94
N ASP A 77 6.56 -8.31 13.73
CA ASP A 77 6.62 -9.74 14.04
C ASP A 77 6.50 -10.59 12.75
N VAL A 78 7.42 -10.35 11.84
CA VAL A 78 7.34 -10.88 10.48
C VAL A 78 7.46 -12.42 10.40
N THR A 79 7.97 -13.05 11.45
CA THR A 79 8.01 -14.51 11.54
C THR A 79 6.61 -15.10 11.72
N ARG A 80 5.76 -14.45 12.52
CA ARG A 80 4.36 -14.87 12.73
C ARG A 80 3.41 -14.28 11.71
N TYR A 81 3.71 -13.06 11.25
CA TYR A 81 2.87 -12.29 10.33
C TYR A 81 3.69 -11.82 9.13
N PRO A 82 4.03 -12.73 8.20
CA PRO A 82 4.93 -12.40 7.10
C PRO A 82 4.32 -11.46 6.06
N GLN A 83 3.00 -11.31 6.04
CA GLN A 83 2.28 -10.55 5.02
C GLN A 83 1.42 -9.46 5.62
N ILE A 84 1.43 -8.31 4.93
CA ILE A 84 0.43 -7.26 5.05
C ILE A 84 -0.48 -7.38 3.84
N THR A 85 -1.79 -7.34 4.02
CA THR A 85 -2.75 -7.48 2.93
C THR A 85 -3.68 -6.28 2.84
N PHE A 86 -4.04 -5.92 1.62
CA PHE A 86 -5.05 -4.92 1.35
C PHE A 86 -6.04 -5.46 0.33
N THR A 87 -7.33 -5.41 0.67
CA THR A 87 -8.41 -5.87 -0.18
C THR A 87 -9.48 -4.80 -0.27
N ALA A 88 -9.73 -4.27 -1.46
CA ALA A 88 -10.76 -3.27 -1.69
C ALA A 88 -11.82 -3.79 -2.67
N ARG A 89 -13.07 -3.54 -2.33
CA ARG A 89 -14.25 -3.92 -3.13
C ARG A 89 -15.17 -2.74 -3.41
N HIS A 90 -14.78 -1.55 -2.97
CA HIS A 90 -15.59 -0.35 -3.12
C HIS A 90 -14.76 0.83 -3.63
N VAL A 91 -15.14 1.32 -4.79
CA VAL A 91 -14.52 2.48 -5.45
C VAL A 91 -15.60 3.49 -5.78
N SER A 92 -15.40 4.74 -5.41
CA SER A 92 -16.22 5.86 -5.83
C SER A 92 -15.39 6.93 -6.52
N ALA A 93 -16.02 7.77 -7.34
CA ALA A 93 -15.34 8.86 -8.04
C ALA A 93 -16.00 10.18 -7.70
N ASP A 94 -15.18 11.23 -7.56
CA ASP A 94 -15.67 12.60 -7.46
C ASP A 94 -15.86 13.23 -8.86
N PRO A 95 -16.49 14.43 -8.95
CA PRO A 95 -16.70 15.10 -10.23
C PRO A 95 -15.41 15.47 -10.97
N GLU A 96 -14.28 15.60 -10.26
CA GLU A 96 -12.98 15.91 -10.84
C GLU A 96 -12.23 14.66 -11.31
N GLY A 97 -12.82 13.45 -11.18
CA GLY A 97 -12.23 12.20 -11.60
C GLY A 97 -11.24 11.57 -10.62
N ARG A 98 -11.13 12.10 -9.41
CA ARG A 98 -10.38 11.46 -8.32
C ARG A 98 -11.19 10.31 -7.75
N LEU A 99 -10.50 9.26 -7.33
CA LEU A 99 -11.13 8.05 -6.82
C LEU A 99 -10.95 7.93 -5.30
N ARG A 100 -11.95 7.38 -4.65
CA ARG A 100 -11.85 6.88 -3.27
C ARG A 100 -11.94 5.37 -3.30
N VAL A 101 -10.90 4.72 -2.78
CA VAL A 101 -10.83 3.27 -2.69
C VAL A 101 -10.90 2.88 -1.23
N VAL A 102 -11.98 2.23 -0.85
CA VAL A 102 -12.22 1.78 0.53
C VAL A 102 -11.93 0.28 0.61
N GLY A 103 -11.05 -0.09 1.51
CA GLY A 103 -10.62 -1.46 1.65
C GLY A 103 -10.24 -1.86 3.06
N ALA A 104 -9.99 -3.15 3.23
CA ALA A 104 -9.54 -3.75 4.46
C ALA A 104 -8.02 -3.91 4.43
N LEU A 105 -7.33 -3.24 5.34
CA LEU A 105 -5.89 -3.38 5.55
C LEU A 105 -5.65 -4.28 6.77
N THR A 106 -4.87 -5.33 6.58
CA THR A 106 -4.50 -6.26 7.65
C THR A 106 -3.01 -6.16 7.90
N ILE A 107 -2.65 -5.78 9.11
CA ILE A 107 -1.26 -5.71 9.60
C ILE A 107 -1.19 -6.46 10.92
N LYS A 108 -0.22 -7.36 11.06
CA LYS A 108 0.00 -8.13 12.30
C LYS A 108 -1.29 -8.79 12.83
N GLY A 109 -2.07 -9.36 11.93
CA GLY A 109 -3.33 -10.03 12.27
C GLY A 109 -4.50 -9.11 12.61
N VAL A 110 -4.33 -7.79 12.55
CA VAL A 110 -5.38 -6.81 12.84
C VAL A 110 -5.87 -6.18 11.54
N THR A 111 -7.17 -6.24 11.31
CA THR A 111 -7.81 -5.68 10.11
C THR A 111 -8.56 -4.40 10.44
N ARG A 112 -8.31 -3.36 9.66
CA ARG A 112 -9.02 -2.07 9.77
C ARG A 112 -9.42 -1.59 8.38
N GLU A 113 -10.53 -0.88 8.30
CA GLU A 113 -10.94 -0.18 7.09
C GLU A 113 -10.03 1.02 6.85
N VAL A 114 -9.56 1.15 5.63
CA VAL A 114 -8.70 2.25 5.18
C VAL A 114 -9.24 2.80 3.87
N THR A 115 -9.24 4.11 3.73
CA THR A 115 -9.62 4.81 2.50
C THR A 115 -8.39 5.39 1.83
N LEU A 116 -8.18 5.01 0.58
CA LEU A 116 -7.14 5.60 -0.27
C LEU A 116 -7.72 6.73 -1.12
N ALA A 117 -7.08 7.88 -1.12
CA ALA A 117 -7.33 8.94 -2.08
C ALA A 117 -6.47 8.66 -3.32
N VAL A 118 -7.10 8.39 -4.46
CA VAL A 118 -6.44 7.92 -5.66
C VAL A 118 -6.64 8.90 -6.81
N VAL A 119 -5.55 9.26 -7.47
CA VAL A 119 -5.55 10.09 -8.67
C VAL A 119 -5.07 9.25 -9.85
N PRO A 120 -5.88 9.08 -10.92
CA PRO A 120 -5.43 8.46 -12.15
C PRO A 120 -4.38 9.34 -12.85
N ASN A 121 -3.26 8.73 -13.27
CA ASN A 121 -2.16 9.43 -13.97
C ASN A 121 -2.20 9.24 -15.49
N GLY A 122 -3.13 8.42 -16.01
CA GLY A 122 -3.31 8.18 -17.41
C GLY A 122 -3.12 6.72 -17.82
N ARG A 123 -3.31 6.48 -19.12
CA ARG A 123 -3.17 5.17 -19.76
C ARG A 123 -2.22 5.30 -20.94
N THR A 124 -1.44 4.27 -21.19
CA THR A 124 -0.58 4.19 -22.37
C THR A 124 -0.72 2.84 -23.03
N LEU A 125 -0.50 2.84 -24.35
CA LEU A 125 -0.34 1.63 -25.15
C LEU A 125 1.12 1.59 -25.59
N GLU A 126 1.85 0.56 -25.14
CA GLU A 126 3.24 0.38 -25.55
C GLU A 126 3.33 -0.07 -27.01
N PRO A 127 4.43 0.24 -27.74
CA PRO A 127 4.59 -0.15 -29.14
C PRO A 127 4.46 -1.65 -29.40
N TRP A 128 4.73 -2.48 -28.41
CA TRP A 128 4.58 -3.94 -28.44
C TRP A 128 3.23 -4.45 -27.94
N GLY A 129 2.23 -3.56 -27.79
CA GLY A 129 0.82 -3.91 -27.54
C GLY A 129 0.41 -4.03 -26.09
N LYS A 130 1.29 -3.84 -25.10
CA LYS A 130 0.89 -3.83 -23.69
C LYS A 130 0.20 -2.53 -23.33
N GLN A 131 -0.94 -2.64 -22.66
CA GLN A 131 -1.64 -1.49 -22.08
C GLN A 131 -1.20 -1.29 -20.64
N ARG A 132 -0.92 -0.04 -20.27
CA ARG A 132 -0.57 0.37 -18.92
C ARG A 132 -1.51 1.44 -18.40
N VAL A 133 -1.68 1.46 -17.09
CA VAL A 133 -2.42 2.49 -16.36
C VAL A 133 -1.63 2.88 -15.11
N GLY A 134 -1.59 4.18 -14.82
CA GLY A 134 -0.90 4.72 -13.67
C GLY A 134 -1.86 5.33 -12.66
N PHE A 135 -1.54 5.19 -11.37
CA PHE A 135 -2.27 5.80 -10.26
C PHE A 135 -1.31 6.28 -9.19
N SER A 136 -1.65 7.41 -8.56
CA SER A 136 -1.04 7.86 -7.31
C SER A 136 -2.06 7.76 -6.20
N ALA A 137 -1.72 7.14 -5.09
CA ALA A 137 -2.61 6.98 -3.94
C ALA A 137 -1.97 7.51 -2.67
N LYS A 138 -2.79 8.07 -1.79
CA LYS A 138 -2.38 8.55 -0.47
C LYS A 138 -3.38 8.12 0.58
N THR A 139 -2.86 7.84 1.76
CA THR A 139 -3.66 7.63 2.96
C THR A 139 -2.86 7.96 4.21
N SER A 140 -3.56 8.03 5.33
CA SER A 140 -2.95 8.12 6.66
C SER A 140 -3.58 7.07 7.54
N ILE A 141 -2.77 6.40 8.34
CA ILE A 141 -3.23 5.42 9.31
C ILE A 141 -2.70 5.77 10.69
N ASP A 142 -3.44 5.38 11.73
CA ASP A 142 -2.98 5.43 13.11
C ASP A 142 -2.36 4.07 13.47
N ARG A 143 -1.06 4.05 13.77
CA ARG A 143 -0.34 2.82 14.11
C ARG A 143 -0.90 2.09 15.32
N ARG A 144 -1.53 2.80 16.25
CA ARG A 144 -2.13 2.23 17.46
C ARG A 144 -3.31 1.31 17.14
N GLU A 145 -4.06 1.60 16.09
CA GLU A 145 -5.18 0.77 15.64
C GLU A 145 -4.74 -0.64 15.18
N PHE A 146 -3.47 -0.79 14.84
CA PHE A 146 -2.87 -2.08 14.46
C PHE A 146 -2.02 -2.69 15.58
N GLY A 147 -2.10 -2.17 16.80
CA GLY A 147 -1.38 -2.71 17.95
C GLY A 147 0.06 -2.20 18.10
N PHE A 148 0.49 -1.21 17.33
CA PHE A 148 1.81 -0.59 17.47
C PHE A 148 1.76 0.54 18.50
N THR A 149 1.63 0.19 19.77
CA THR A 149 1.42 1.13 20.88
C THR A 149 2.71 1.48 21.63
N GLY A 150 3.77 0.70 21.42
CA GLY A 150 5.06 0.91 22.09
C GLY A 150 5.70 2.23 21.69
N ASN A 151 6.30 2.90 22.68
CA ASN A 151 7.13 4.08 22.47
C ASN A 151 8.45 3.87 23.19
N PRO A 152 9.41 3.14 22.59
CA PRO A 152 10.49 2.49 23.28
C PRO A 152 11.64 3.41 23.73
N ALA A 153 11.57 4.71 23.55
CA ALA A 153 12.75 5.57 23.73
C ALA A 153 12.60 6.62 24.82
N LEU A 154 11.69 6.47 25.76
CA LEU A 154 11.42 7.52 26.75
C LEU A 154 12.41 7.57 27.91
N ASP A 155 13.25 6.57 28.13
CA ASP A 155 14.20 6.55 29.23
C ASP A 155 15.39 7.51 29.06
N THR A 156 15.52 8.12 27.89
CA THR A 156 16.62 9.03 27.58
C THR A 156 16.18 10.44 27.15
N GLY A 157 14.95 10.81 27.45
CA GLY A 157 14.40 12.15 27.11
C GLY A 157 14.16 12.37 25.61
N GLY A 158 13.95 11.28 24.88
CA GLY A 158 14.11 11.44 23.51
C GLY A 158 12.92 11.34 22.61
N VAL A 159 12.65 10.23 22.01
CA VAL A 159 11.96 10.23 20.73
C VAL A 159 10.53 9.77 20.90
N VAL A 160 9.59 10.69 20.84
CA VAL A 160 8.18 10.35 20.67
C VAL A 160 7.95 10.04 19.19
N ILE A 161 7.74 8.77 18.88
CA ILE A 161 7.32 8.35 17.55
C ILE A 161 5.86 8.77 17.35
N GLY A 162 5.58 9.51 16.30
CA GLY A 162 4.23 9.92 15.95
C GLY A 162 3.29 8.72 15.80
N GLU A 163 2.03 8.95 16.07
CA GLU A 163 0.98 7.94 15.97
C GLU A 163 0.49 7.77 14.53
N ARG A 164 0.55 8.85 13.77
CA ARG A 164 0.11 8.91 12.38
C ARG A 164 1.22 8.46 11.44
N ILE A 165 0.88 7.54 10.56
CA ILE A 165 1.71 7.10 9.45
C ILE A 165 1.09 7.64 8.15
N ASP A 166 1.83 8.46 7.43
CA ASP A 166 1.46 8.89 6.08
C ASP A 166 1.97 7.89 5.06
N VAL A 167 1.11 7.46 4.15
CA VAL A 167 1.42 6.46 3.13
C VAL A 167 1.19 7.05 1.75
N GLU A 168 2.17 6.87 0.87
CA GLU A 168 2.11 7.23 -0.54
C GLU A 168 2.41 6.00 -1.40
N ILE A 169 1.59 5.79 -2.42
CA ILE A 169 1.69 4.64 -3.31
C ILE A 169 1.67 5.15 -4.75
N GLU A 170 2.67 4.74 -5.53
CA GLU A 170 2.68 4.91 -6.97
C GLU A 170 2.46 3.56 -7.61
N VAL A 171 1.48 3.48 -8.50
CA VAL A 171 1.09 2.24 -9.18
C VAL A 171 1.23 2.41 -10.68
N ASP A 172 1.98 1.52 -11.29
CA ASP A 172 1.98 1.25 -12.72
C ASP A 172 1.47 -0.18 -12.90
N ALA A 173 0.34 -0.35 -13.58
CA ALA A 173 -0.28 -1.66 -13.76
C ALA A 173 -0.38 -2.01 -15.24
N VAL A 174 -0.16 -3.28 -15.55
CA VAL A 174 -0.16 -3.84 -16.89
C VAL A 174 -1.39 -4.72 -17.09
N ARG A 175 -2.15 -4.44 -18.14
CA ARG A 175 -3.29 -5.28 -18.51
C ARG A 175 -2.83 -6.67 -18.90
N GLN A 176 -3.42 -7.66 -18.30
CA GLN A 176 -3.16 -9.07 -18.61
C GLN A 176 -4.01 -9.50 -19.80
N PRO A 177 -3.53 -10.45 -20.61
CA PRO A 177 -4.34 -11.06 -21.66
C PRO A 177 -5.60 -11.67 -21.05
N ALA A 178 -6.73 -11.57 -21.77
CA ALA A 178 -7.96 -12.24 -21.36
C ALA A 178 -7.70 -13.75 -21.27
N VAL A 179 -8.02 -14.34 -20.10
CA VAL A 179 -8.02 -15.79 -19.96
C VAL A 179 -9.20 -16.29 -20.80
N ARG A 180 -8.92 -16.94 -21.93
CA ARG A 180 -9.95 -17.67 -22.65
C ARG A 180 -10.40 -18.79 -21.73
N ALA A 181 -11.68 -18.78 -21.36
CA ALA A 181 -12.32 -19.95 -20.78
C ALA A 181 -12.16 -21.11 -21.73
N ALA A 182 -11.58 -22.20 -21.25
CA ALA A 182 -11.45 -23.44 -22.01
C ALA A 182 -12.83 -24.05 -22.25
#